data_68ce87f2fc8fa57af3d8676d9a90b0e2
#
_entry.id   68ce87f2fc8fa57af3d8676d9a90b0e2
#
_cell.length_a   1.000
_cell.length_b   1.000
_cell.length_c   1.000
_cell.angle_alpha   90.00
_cell.angle_beta   90.00
_cell.angle_gamma   90.00
#
_symmetry.space_group_name_H-M   'P 1'
#
loop_
_entity.id
_entity.type
_entity.pdbx_description
1 polymer ?
#
loop_
_entity_poly.entity_id
_entity_poly.type
_entity_poly.pdbx_seq_one_letter_code
_entity_poly.pdbx_strand_id
1 'polypeptide(L)'
;MPLKLPRYVFRRANGSFRYKRNVPLHLRALIGKATLYRQLGDSYKEAMQNLPLVHARIEALLEGEKEKSARDRSIEIIRGALGDEVADMVLANAVPEYSEIEDALNELGKALHKQKLPSEIVEQVYSGKLRQEVITLETVLKDYVAYKSDTPKAEKEITQRVERLRKDMQHIYGKQKLKYVSLSDISRQDANDLRDHLLTRVSANSAVRMLGVVRTAINHAIVEHSLNIPNVFTNLRIKGAGASKLDRLPLSDTQIVNLEAAYSNDTTAWALFVCLRDTGCRVSEIAGLRVKDCDTDKECLIISPTPWRTLKTNNSQRAVPLSPEAIKALEEVSQGKDPEAPLFPQYAKERGGDNCSAMLMKRLRTIITDKKLTMHSLRHRMKDKLRNTGCPE
;
A
#
# COMPACT_ATOMS: atom_id res chain seq x y z
N MET A 1 -14.68 -8.79 46.18
CA MET A 1 -14.68 -9.53 44.90
C MET A 1 -13.29 -9.91 44.52
N PRO A 2 -12.99 -11.15 44.11
CA PRO A 2 -11.66 -11.49 43.66
C PRO A 2 -11.30 -10.65 42.40
N LEU A 3 -10.12 -10.03 42.39
CA LEU A 3 -9.62 -9.24 41.28
C LEU A 3 -9.52 -10.13 40.03
N LYS A 4 -10.29 -9.80 38.97
CA LYS A 4 -10.22 -10.48 37.69
C LYS A 4 -8.91 -10.05 37.02
N LEU A 5 -7.93 -10.96 36.95
CA LEU A 5 -6.64 -10.70 36.32
C LEU A 5 -6.78 -10.65 34.78
N PRO A 6 -6.00 -9.79 34.09
CA PRO A 6 -5.95 -9.77 32.64
C PRO A 6 -5.46 -11.11 32.06
N ARG A 7 -5.73 -11.30 30.75
CA ARG A 7 -5.23 -12.46 30.01
C ARG A 7 -3.70 -12.56 30.13
N TYR A 8 -3.17 -13.77 30.31
CA TYR A 8 -1.76 -14.09 30.50
C TYR A 8 -1.14 -13.67 31.83
N VAL A 9 -1.89 -13.07 32.75
CA VAL A 9 -1.39 -12.69 34.09
C VAL A 9 -1.90 -13.67 35.13
N PHE A 10 -1.03 -14.13 36.00
CA PHE A 10 -1.41 -14.91 37.18
C PHE A 10 -0.62 -14.47 38.41
N ARG A 11 -1.25 -14.62 39.57
CA ARG A 11 -0.66 -14.34 40.88
C ARG A 11 -0.06 -15.59 41.44
N ARG A 12 1.19 -15.52 41.93
CA ARG A 12 1.88 -16.62 42.61
C ARG A 12 1.47 -16.71 44.08
N ALA A 13 1.76 -17.84 44.71
CA ALA A 13 1.51 -18.05 46.14
C ALA A 13 2.24 -17.03 47.04
N ASN A 14 3.39 -16.52 46.61
CA ASN A 14 4.14 -15.46 47.30
C ASN A 14 3.59 -14.05 47.08
N GLY A 15 2.46 -13.91 46.39
CA GLY A 15 1.80 -12.62 46.12
C GLY A 15 2.25 -11.90 44.86
N SER A 16 3.40 -12.25 44.27
CA SER A 16 3.94 -11.61 43.05
C SER A 16 3.14 -11.98 41.78
N PHE A 17 3.27 -11.16 40.74
CA PHE A 17 2.56 -11.35 39.46
C PHE A 17 3.52 -11.82 38.38
N ARG A 18 3.07 -12.79 37.59
CA ARG A 18 3.80 -13.31 36.43
C ARG A 18 2.97 -13.29 35.17
N TYR A 19 3.64 -13.05 34.05
CA TYR A 19 3.16 -13.29 32.70
C TYR A 19 3.37 -14.75 32.32
N LYS A 20 2.37 -15.38 31.71
CA LYS A 20 2.42 -16.74 31.18
C LYS A 20 1.85 -16.79 29.78
N ARG A 21 2.64 -17.20 28.81
CA ARG A 21 2.24 -17.36 27.41
C ARG A 21 2.62 -18.76 26.93
N ASN A 22 1.63 -19.55 26.51
CA ASN A 22 1.91 -20.84 25.91
C ASN A 22 2.50 -20.64 24.51
N VAL A 23 3.58 -21.31 24.23
CA VAL A 23 4.21 -21.32 22.91
C VAL A 23 3.37 -22.20 21.98
N PRO A 24 3.00 -21.72 20.77
CA PRO A 24 2.35 -22.55 19.76
C PRO A 24 3.11 -23.85 19.50
N LEU A 25 2.39 -24.94 19.25
CA LEU A 25 2.99 -26.28 19.15
C LEU A 25 4.16 -26.34 18.16
N HIS A 26 3.99 -25.70 17.00
CA HIS A 26 4.98 -25.67 15.92
C HIS A 26 6.23 -24.83 16.23
N LEU A 27 6.20 -23.94 17.23
CA LEU A 27 7.34 -23.15 17.67
C LEU A 27 8.05 -23.72 18.90
N ARG A 28 7.48 -24.74 19.57
CA ARG A 28 8.05 -25.27 20.83
C ARG A 28 9.43 -25.87 20.66
N ALA A 29 9.65 -26.58 19.56
CA ALA A 29 10.94 -27.19 19.25
C ALA A 29 12.02 -26.12 18.99
N LEU A 30 11.62 -24.99 18.38
CA LEU A 30 12.52 -23.88 18.05
C LEU A 30 12.85 -23.01 19.25
N ILE A 31 11.87 -22.71 20.09
CA ILE A 31 12.03 -21.87 21.28
C ILE A 31 12.57 -22.69 22.48
N GLY A 32 12.52 -24.02 22.38
CA GLY A 32 12.96 -24.93 23.43
C GLY A 32 12.08 -24.95 24.69
N LYS A 33 10.91 -24.31 24.65
CA LYS A 33 9.99 -24.16 25.79
C LYS A 33 8.54 -24.28 25.34
N ALA A 34 7.74 -25.00 26.13
CA ALA A 34 6.29 -25.08 25.93
C ALA A 34 5.55 -23.84 26.42
N THR A 35 6.14 -23.09 27.35
CA THR A 35 5.53 -21.90 27.97
C THR A 35 6.62 -20.89 28.33
N LEU A 36 6.36 -19.64 28.01
CA LEU A 36 7.20 -18.50 28.36
C LEU A 36 6.65 -17.83 29.63
N TYR A 37 7.53 -17.58 30.59
CA TYR A 37 7.23 -16.89 31.82
C TYR A 37 8.08 -15.63 31.93
N ARG A 38 7.49 -14.52 32.41
CA ARG A 38 8.22 -13.30 32.79
C ARG A 38 7.66 -12.73 34.08
N GLN A 39 8.52 -12.19 34.92
CA GLN A 39 8.11 -11.45 36.11
C GLN A 39 7.46 -10.15 35.68
N LEU A 40 6.32 -9.80 36.31
CA LEU A 40 5.61 -8.53 36.04
C LEU A 40 5.81 -7.53 37.21
N GLY A 41 6.04 -8.02 38.42
CA GLY A 41 6.22 -7.20 39.61
C GLY A 41 5.60 -7.86 40.86
N ASP A 42 5.82 -7.24 42.00
CA ASP A 42 5.37 -7.75 43.31
C ASP A 42 4.02 -7.12 43.72
N SER A 43 3.62 -6.01 43.06
CA SER A 43 2.32 -5.38 43.26
C SER A 43 1.46 -5.41 41.98
N TYR A 44 0.13 -5.33 42.16
CA TYR A 44 -0.82 -5.28 41.05
C TYR A 44 -0.56 -4.06 40.16
N LYS A 45 -0.28 -2.89 40.76
CA LYS A 45 -0.01 -1.65 40.03
C LYS A 45 1.23 -1.79 39.12
N GLU A 46 2.32 -2.31 39.66
CA GLU A 46 3.55 -2.55 38.93
C GLU A 46 3.33 -3.57 37.80
N ALA A 47 2.62 -4.67 38.09
CA ALA A 47 2.31 -5.68 37.10
C ALA A 47 1.52 -5.12 35.92
N MET A 48 0.57 -4.21 36.14
CA MET A 48 -0.22 -3.58 35.07
C MET A 48 0.60 -2.56 34.28
N GLN A 49 1.56 -1.88 34.88
CA GLN A 49 2.49 -1.00 34.18
C GLN A 49 3.45 -1.79 33.27
N ASN A 50 3.96 -2.93 33.74
CA ASN A 50 4.91 -3.75 32.99
C ASN A 50 4.27 -4.67 31.94
N LEU A 51 2.99 -5.00 32.10
CA LEU A 51 2.29 -5.95 31.24
C LEU A 51 2.34 -5.60 29.74
N PRO A 52 2.08 -4.35 29.28
CA PRO A 52 2.11 -4.03 27.85
C PRO A 52 3.50 -4.28 27.24
N LEU A 53 4.57 -3.88 27.93
CA LEU A 53 5.94 -4.04 27.45
C LEU A 53 6.35 -5.51 27.36
N VAL A 54 6.04 -6.29 28.42
CA VAL A 54 6.35 -7.72 28.46
C VAL A 54 5.54 -8.47 27.41
N HIS A 55 4.26 -8.13 27.24
CA HIS A 55 3.41 -8.73 26.22
C HIS A 55 3.95 -8.45 24.82
N ALA A 56 4.25 -7.19 24.49
CA ALA A 56 4.80 -6.81 23.19
C ALA A 56 6.12 -7.55 22.89
N ARG A 57 7.04 -7.66 23.86
CA ARG A 57 8.30 -8.40 23.67
C ARG A 57 8.09 -9.89 23.42
N ILE A 58 7.14 -10.51 24.11
CA ILE A 58 6.85 -11.94 23.93
C ILE A 58 6.15 -12.19 22.58
N GLU A 59 5.19 -11.36 22.19
CA GLU A 59 4.55 -11.51 20.88
C GLU A 59 5.52 -11.21 19.74
N ALA A 60 6.39 -10.21 19.87
CA ALA A 60 7.44 -9.93 18.87
C ALA A 60 8.41 -11.11 18.71
N LEU A 61 8.81 -11.77 19.83
CA LEU A 61 9.63 -12.98 19.79
C LEU A 61 8.90 -14.12 19.06
N LEU A 62 7.62 -14.33 19.37
CA LEU A 62 6.81 -15.38 18.71
C LEU A 62 6.56 -15.07 17.23
N GLU A 63 6.33 -13.82 16.86
CA GLU A 63 6.15 -13.39 15.48
C GLU A 63 7.47 -13.45 14.69
N GLY A 64 8.59 -12.98 15.27
CA GLY A 64 9.91 -13.06 14.65
C GLY A 64 10.30 -14.50 14.33
N GLU A 65 10.10 -15.43 15.27
CA GLU A 65 10.33 -16.86 15.01
C GLU A 65 9.39 -17.44 13.96
N LYS A 66 8.16 -16.94 13.84
CA LYS A 66 7.20 -17.40 12.85
C LYS A 66 7.57 -16.94 11.43
N GLU A 67 8.24 -15.81 11.29
CA GLU A 67 8.63 -15.23 10.00
C GLU A 67 9.96 -15.75 9.46
N LYS A 68 10.83 -16.31 10.30
CA LYS A 68 12.11 -16.87 9.85
C LYS A 68 11.91 -18.08 8.93
N SER A 69 12.62 -18.07 7.82
CA SER A 69 12.66 -19.22 6.89
C SER A 69 13.38 -20.43 7.54
N ALA A 70 13.16 -21.62 6.99
CA ALA A 70 13.90 -22.81 7.41
C ALA A 70 15.42 -22.62 7.18
N ARG A 71 15.81 -21.92 6.12
CA ARG A 71 17.19 -21.54 5.81
C ARG A 71 17.80 -20.67 6.91
N ASP A 72 17.13 -19.57 7.30
CA ASP A 72 17.62 -18.65 8.34
C ASP A 72 17.81 -19.36 9.66
N ARG A 73 16.86 -20.22 10.03
CA ARG A 73 16.93 -21.04 11.24
C ARG A 73 18.07 -22.04 11.22
N SER A 74 18.28 -22.69 10.06
CA SER A 74 19.40 -23.63 9.89
C SER A 74 20.73 -22.92 10.10
N ILE A 75 20.92 -21.73 9.53
CA ILE A 75 22.14 -20.92 9.72
C ILE A 75 22.31 -20.46 11.15
N GLU A 76 21.25 -19.97 11.81
CA GLU A 76 21.32 -19.57 13.23
C GLU A 76 21.71 -20.74 14.15
N ILE A 77 21.17 -21.93 13.89
CA ILE A 77 21.50 -23.14 14.62
C ILE A 77 22.97 -23.53 14.42
N ILE A 78 23.42 -23.54 13.14
CA ILE A 78 24.81 -23.84 12.81
C ILE A 78 25.75 -22.82 13.46
N ARG A 79 25.45 -21.53 13.32
CA ARG A 79 26.24 -20.45 13.92
C ARG A 79 26.30 -20.55 15.45
N GLY A 80 25.20 -20.86 16.10
CA GLY A 80 25.12 -21.02 17.54
C GLY A 80 25.83 -22.27 18.06
N ALA A 81 25.90 -23.34 17.27
CA ALA A 81 26.50 -24.63 17.70
C ALA A 81 27.94 -24.81 17.25
N LEU A 82 28.30 -24.36 16.05
CA LEU A 82 29.58 -24.62 15.40
C LEU A 82 30.40 -23.34 15.08
N GLY A 83 29.84 -22.15 15.33
CA GLY A 83 30.51 -20.87 15.14
C GLY A 83 30.25 -20.21 13.80
N ASP A 84 30.73 -18.95 13.67
CA ASP A 84 30.51 -18.10 12.48
C ASP A 84 31.23 -18.65 11.24
N GLU A 85 32.44 -19.16 11.41
CA GLU A 85 33.25 -19.65 10.29
C GLU A 85 32.58 -20.82 9.56
N VAL A 86 32.02 -21.78 10.30
CA VAL A 86 31.27 -22.91 9.73
C VAL A 86 29.96 -22.43 9.08
N ALA A 87 29.26 -21.50 9.71
CA ALA A 87 28.05 -20.93 9.13
C ALA A 87 28.33 -20.20 7.80
N ASP A 88 29.42 -19.47 7.70
CA ASP A 88 29.83 -18.77 6.48
C ASP A 88 30.26 -19.75 5.37
N MET A 89 30.92 -20.86 5.70
CA MET A 89 31.21 -21.95 4.74
C MET A 89 29.93 -22.58 4.20
N VAL A 90 28.93 -22.83 5.07
CA VAL A 90 27.64 -23.36 4.67
C VAL A 90 26.87 -22.36 3.77
N LEU A 91 26.90 -21.06 4.10
CA LEU A 91 26.32 -20.00 3.29
C LEU A 91 26.95 -19.93 1.91
N ALA A 92 28.27 -20.07 1.81
CA ALA A 92 29.03 -20.07 0.57
C ALA A 92 28.92 -21.38 -0.22
N ASN A 93 28.23 -22.40 0.31
CA ASN A 93 28.22 -23.78 -0.21
C ASN A 93 29.65 -24.34 -0.42
N ALA A 94 30.55 -24.04 0.51
CA ALA A 94 31.96 -24.33 0.48
C ALA A 94 32.41 -25.32 1.57
N VAL A 95 31.50 -26.11 2.14
CA VAL A 95 31.81 -27.16 3.10
C VAL A 95 32.61 -28.25 2.37
N PRO A 96 33.85 -28.56 2.81
CA PRO A 96 34.64 -29.61 2.18
C PRO A 96 34.04 -30.99 2.43
N GLU A 97 34.02 -31.84 1.42
CA GLU A 97 33.61 -33.22 1.54
C GLU A 97 34.60 -34.01 2.40
N TYR A 98 34.08 -34.98 3.17
CA TYR A 98 34.90 -35.84 4.07
C TYR A 98 35.74 -35.05 5.09
N SER A 99 35.21 -33.95 5.61
CA SER A 99 35.89 -33.08 6.57
C SER A 99 35.30 -33.23 7.98
N GLU A 100 36.07 -32.80 8.98
CA GLU A 100 35.60 -32.70 10.39
C GLU A 100 34.36 -31.77 10.50
N ILE A 101 34.24 -30.78 9.60
CA ILE A 101 33.10 -29.86 9.54
C ILE A 101 31.85 -30.60 9.06
N GLU A 102 31.97 -31.43 8.04
CA GLU A 102 30.86 -32.26 7.56
C GLU A 102 30.40 -33.24 8.65
N ASP A 103 31.34 -33.89 9.35
CA ASP A 103 31.03 -34.77 10.49
C ASP A 103 30.30 -34.01 11.61
N ALA A 104 30.76 -32.81 11.96
CA ALA A 104 30.13 -31.96 12.97
C ALA A 104 28.69 -31.55 12.57
N LEU A 105 28.47 -31.20 11.32
CA LEU A 105 27.13 -30.90 10.79
C LEU A 105 26.22 -32.13 10.83
N ASN A 106 26.73 -33.30 10.47
CA ASN A 106 26.01 -34.55 10.53
C ASN A 106 25.59 -34.91 11.98
N GLU A 107 26.48 -34.78 12.94
CA GLU A 107 26.16 -35.02 14.36
C GLU A 107 25.17 -34.01 14.91
N LEU A 108 25.32 -32.73 14.54
CA LEU A 108 24.34 -31.69 14.90
C LEU A 108 22.95 -32.01 14.31
N GLY A 109 22.88 -32.39 13.05
CA GLY A 109 21.62 -32.80 12.39
C GLY A 109 20.95 -33.99 13.08
N LYS A 110 21.71 -35.01 13.47
CA LYS A 110 21.21 -36.15 14.27
C LYS A 110 20.64 -35.70 15.62
N ALA A 111 21.31 -34.77 16.29
CA ALA A 111 20.85 -34.23 17.56
C ALA A 111 19.52 -33.45 17.40
N LEU A 112 19.42 -32.64 16.35
CA LEU A 112 18.21 -31.89 16.03
C LEU A 112 17.02 -32.82 15.67
N HIS A 113 17.30 -33.92 14.96
CA HIS A 113 16.29 -34.95 14.66
C HIS A 113 15.72 -35.56 15.93
N LYS A 114 16.58 -35.90 16.92
CA LYS A 114 16.14 -36.42 18.25
C LYS A 114 15.26 -35.38 18.98
N GLN A 115 15.52 -34.11 18.79
CA GLN A 115 14.73 -33.01 19.37
C GLN A 115 13.43 -32.74 18.63
N LYS A 116 13.12 -33.49 17.55
CA LYS A 116 11.92 -33.36 16.71
C LYS A 116 11.75 -31.96 16.08
N LEU A 117 12.85 -31.36 15.63
CA LEU A 117 12.77 -30.17 14.78
C LEU A 117 12.13 -30.53 13.40
N PRO A 118 11.61 -29.51 12.68
CA PRO A 118 11.10 -29.73 11.31
C PRO A 118 12.15 -30.41 10.42
N SER A 119 11.73 -31.43 9.66
CA SER A 119 12.61 -32.23 8.80
C SER A 119 13.45 -31.38 7.85
N GLU A 120 12.86 -30.30 7.31
CA GLU A 120 13.53 -29.37 6.41
C GLU A 120 14.76 -28.67 7.06
N ILE A 121 14.67 -28.29 8.32
CA ILE A 121 15.79 -27.70 9.06
C ILE A 121 16.84 -28.78 9.33
N VAL A 122 16.40 -29.98 9.76
CA VAL A 122 17.29 -31.09 10.05
C VAL A 122 18.09 -31.49 8.81
N GLU A 123 17.46 -31.61 7.63
CA GLU A 123 18.09 -31.94 6.36
C GLU A 123 19.14 -30.91 5.94
N GLN A 124 18.84 -29.61 6.08
CA GLN A 124 19.76 -28.53 5.72
C GLN A 124 20.98 -28.50 6.65
N VAL A 125 20.77 -28.69 7.94
CA VAL A 125 21.88 -28.74 8.92
C VAL A 125 22.72 -30.00 8.72
N TYR A 126 22.07 -31.16 8.55
CA TYR A 126 22.72 -32.43 8.37
C TYR A 126 23.61 -32.46 7.11
N SER A 127 23.11 -31.96 5.99
CA SER A 127 23.82 -31.96 4.72
C SER A 127 24.81 -30.80 4.55
N GLY A 128 24.75 -29.77 5.41
CA GLY A 128 25.49 -28.52 5.20
C GLY A 128 25.08 -27.78 3.91
N LYS A 129 23.98 -28.18 3.28
CA LYS A 129 23.47 -27.57 2.04
C LYS A 129 22.15 -26.86 2.32
N LEU A 130 22.18 -25.54 2.25
CA LEU A 130 20.98 -24.75 2.42
C LEU A 130 20.13 -24.80 1.17
N ARG A 131 18.84 -24.98 1.31
CA ARG A 131 17.93 -24.75 0.20
C ARG A 131 18.00 -23.30 -0.21
N GLN A 132 18.00 -23.05 -1.51
CA GLN A 132 17.89 -21.68 -2.02
C GLN A 132 16.63 -21.03 -1.46
N GLU A 133 16.73 -19.76 -1.13
CA GLU A 133 15.57 -19.00 -0.68
C GLU A 133 14.51 -18.99 -1.78
N VAL A 134 13.35 -19.56 -1.48
CA VAL A 134 12.27 -19.64 -2.46
C VAL A 134 11.55 -18.29 -2.48
N ILE A 135 11.85 -17.49 -3.48
CA ILE A 135 11.10 -16.25 -3.70
C ILE A 135 9.70 -16.60 -4.18
N THR A 136 8.70 -16.26 -3.38
CA THR A 136 7.29 -16.56 -3.65
C THR A 136 6.53 -15.29 -4.05
N LEU A 137 5.31 -15.43 -4.59
CA LEU A 137 4.45 -14.27 -4.86
C LEU A 137 4.14 -13.46 -3.58
N GLU A 138 4.04 -14.11 -2.43
CA GLU A 138 3.84 -13.42 -1.14
C GLU A 138 5.05 -12.56 -0.78
N THR A 139 6.27 -13.09 -0.93
CA THR A 139 7.53 -12.34 -0.74
C THR A 139 7.59 -11.14 -1.69
N VAL A 140 7.35 -11.36 -2.97
CA VAL A 140 7.35 -10.31 -4.01
C VAL A 140 6.39 -9.17 -3.68
N LEU A 141 5.20 -9.48 -3.18
CA LEU A 141 4.22 -8.45 -2.82
C LEU A 141 4.64 -7.66 -1.57
N LYS A 142 5.28 -8.31 -0.59
CA LYS A 142 5.86 -7.64 0.60
C LYS A 142 6.98 -6.69 0.21
N ASP A 143 7.94 -7.16 -0.57
CA ASP A 143 9.10 -6.39 -1.02
C ASP A 143 8.67 -5.18 -1.85
N TYR A 144 7.65 -5.35 -2.69
CA TYR A 144 7.08 -4.25 -3.46
C TYR A 144 6.46 -3.16 -2.60
N VAL A 145 5.77 -3.53 -1.51
CA VAL A 145 5.25 -2.54 -0.55
C VAL A 145 6.40 -1.76 0.07
N ALA A 146 7.42 -2.43 0.58
CA ALA A 146 8.59 -1.79 1.17
C ALA A 146 9.30 -0.85 0.17
N TYR A 147 9.52 -1.31 -1.07
CA TYR A 147 10.15 -0.54 -2.15
C TYR A 147 9.40 0.75 -2.52
N LYS A 148 8.06 0.75 -2.43
CA LYS A 148 7.22 1.90 -2.82
C LYS A 148 6.82 2.80 -1.66
N SER A 149 7.21 2.48 -0.43
CA SER A 149 6.76 3.14 0.79
C SER A 149 7.72 4.26 1.22
N ASP A 150 7.74 5.38 0.48
CA ASP A 150 8.58 6.54 0.80
C ASP A 150 7.97 7.40 1.95
N THR A 151 6.69 7.26 2.22
CA THR A 151 5.97 8.00 3.27
C THR A 151 4.88 7.13 3.90
N PRO A 152 4.48 7.37 5.17
CA PRO A 152 3.41 6.61 5.83
C PRO A 152 2.08 6.62 5.07
N LYS A 153 1.80 7.70 4.34
CA LYS A 153 0.60 7.80 3.50
C LYS A 153 0.71 6.92 2.26
N ALA A 154 1.85 6.94 1.58
CA ALA A 154 2.12 6.10 0.42
C ALA A 154 2.09 4.62 0.82
N GLU A 155 2.68 4.25 1.96
CA GLU A 155 2.64 2.91 2.51
C GLU A 155 1.22 2.40 2.70
N LYS A 156 0.37 3.17 3.36
CA LYS A 156 -1.04 2.83 3.57
C LYS A 156 -1.79 2.61 2.25
N GLU A 157 -1.61 3.50 1.27
CA GLU A 157 -2.28 3.41 -0.04
C GLU A 157 -1.81 2.18 -0.84
N ILE A 158 -0.50 1.91 -0.85
CA ILE A 158 0.09 0.78 -1.57
C ILE A 158 -0.29 -0.53 -0.88
N THR A 159 -0.20 -0.61 0.44
CA THR A 159 -0.61 -1.79 1.22
C THR A 159 -2.06 -2.14 0.93
N GLN A 160 -2.99 -1.18 0.97
CA GLN A 160 -4.39 -1.44 0.65
C GLN A 160 -4.60 -1.96 -0.79
N ARG A 161 -3.83 -1.44 -1.74
CA ARG A 161 -3.89 -1.88 -3.15
C ARG A 161 -3.36 -3.30 -3.31
N VAL A 162 -2.22 -3.60 -2.71
CA VAL A 162 -1.58 -4.91 -2.72
C VAL A 162 -2.44 -5.95 -2.01
N GLU A 163 -3.04 -5.59 -0.86
CA GLU A 163 -3.94 -6.48 -0.12
C GLU A 163 -5.20 -6.90 -0.92
N ARG A 164 -5.78 -5.98 -1.69
CA ARG A 164 -6.89 -6.33 -2.58
C ARG A 164 -6.44 -7.33 -3.64
N LEU A 165 -5.30 -7.08 -4.26
CA LEU A 165 -4.72 -7.94 -5.27
C LEU A 165 -4.34 -9.30 -4.71
N ARG A 166 -3.75 -9.34 -3.50
CA ARG A 166 -3.44 -10.57 -2.78
C ARG A 166 -4.67 -11.42 -2.53
N LYS A 167 -5.81 -10.81 -2.17
CA LYS A 167 -7.09 -11.52 -2.01
C LYS A 167 -7.57 -12.14 -3.32
N ASP A 168 -7.47 -11.41 -4.44
CA ASP A 168 -7.82 -11.94 -5.75
C ASP A 168 -6.93 -13.14 -6.13
N MET A 169 -5.62 -13.02 -5.93
CA MET A 169 -4.67 -14.12 -6.15
C MET A 169 -4.95 -15.33 -5.24
N GLN A 170 -5.24 -15.10 -3.96
CA GLN A 170 -5.58 -16.18 -3.02
C GLN A 170 -6.88 -16.88 -3.39
N HIS A 171 -7.84 -16.17 -3.95
CA HIS A 171 -9.10 -16.75 -4.42
C HIS A 171 -8.87 -17.70 -5.59
N ILE A 172 -7.97 -17.37 -6.52
CA ILE A 172 -7.70 -18.14 -7.74
C ILE A 172 -6.70 -19.27 -7.47
N TYR A 173 -5.57 -18.96 -6.86
CA TYR A 173 -4.44 -19.86 -6.71
C TYR A 173 -4.44 -20.65 -5.39
N GLY A 174 -5.22 -20.19 -4.40
CA GLY A 174 -5.13 -20.65 -3.03
C GLY A 174 -3.95 -20.03 -2.26
N LYS A 175 -4.06 -20.05 -0.94
CA LYS A 175 -3.02 -19.49 -0.02
C LYS A 175 -1.69 -20.22 -0.14
N GLN A 176 -1.74 -21.53 -0.38
CA GLN A 176 -0.55 -22.39 -0.49
C GLN A 176 0.35 -21.95 -1.65
N LYS A 177 -0.23 -21.71 -2.84
CA LYS A 177 0.52 -21.31 -4.02
C LYS A 177 1.19 -19.95 -3.84
N LEU A 178 0.51 -19.00 -3.21
CA LEU A 178 1.13 -17.70 -2.94
C LEU A 178 2.32 -17.78 -1.99
N LYS A 179 2.20 -18.58 -0.92
CA LYS A 179 3.17 -18.61 0.18
C LYS A 179 4.37 -19.51 -0.05
N TYR A 180 4.16 -20.63 -0.78
CA TYR A 180 5.13 -21.71 -0.78
C TYR A 180 5.62 -22.10 -2.17
N VAL A 181 4.94 -21.67 -3.24
CA VAL A 181 5.37 -21.97 -4.61
C VAL A 181 6.38 -20.93 -5.07
N SER A 182 7.48 -21.39 -5.65
CA SER A 182 8.51 -20.52 -6.19
C SER A 182 7.96 -19.62 -7.28
N LEU A 183 8.46 -18.39 -7.34
CA LEU A 183 8.12 -17.46 -8.42
C LEU A 183 8.46 -18.05 -9.81
N SER A 184 9.51 -18.89 -9.91
CA SER A 184 9.89 -19.59 -11.12
C SER A 184 8.84 -20.59 -11.62
N ASP A 185 8.00 -21.11 -10.72
CA ASP A 185 6.98 -22.11 -11.02
C ASP A 185 5.61 -21.49 -11.36
N ILE A 186 5.53 -20.16 -11.29
CA ILE A 186 4.33 -19.43 -11.71
C ILE A 186 4.29 -19.38 -13.22
N SER A 187 3.26 -19.95 -13.80
CA SER A 187 3.11 -20.09 -15.24
C SER A 187 2.40 -18.90 -15.91
N ARG A 188 2.52 -18.84 -17.25
CA ARG A 188 1.72 -17.90 -18.05
C ARG A 188 0.21 -18.14 -17.90
N GLN A 189 -0.21 -19.37 -17.67
CA GLN A 189 -1.61 -19.70 -17.41
C GLN A 189 -2.10 -19.05 -16.14
N ASP A 190 -1.31 -19.05 -15.06
CA ASP A 190 -1.65 -18.35 -13.82
C ASP A 190 -1.85 -16.85 -14.05
N ALA A 191 -1.03 -16.24 -14.89
CA ALA A 191 -1.18 -14.83 -15.24
C ALA A 191 -2.47 -14.57 -16.04
N ASN A 192 -2.84 -15.47 -16.95
CA ASN A 192 -4.11 -15.41 -17.68
C ASN A 192 -5.31 -15.59 -16.75
N ASP A 193 -5.27 -16.56 -15.83
CA ASP A 193 -6.34 -16.81 -14.87
C ASP A 193 -6.61 -15.61 -13.98
N LEU A 194 -5.55 -14.94 -13.51
CA LEU A 194 -5.71 -13.67 -12.76
C LEU A 194 -6.33 -12.57 -13.62
N ARG A 195 -5.88 -12.41 -14.87
CA ARG A 195 -6.47 -11.45 -15.81
C ARG A 195 -7.96 -11.70 -15.98
N ASP A 196 -8.34 -12.93 -16.26
CA ASP A 196 -9.71 -13.31 -16.56
C ASP A 196 -10.61 -13.15 -15.33
N HIS A 197 -10.14 -13.53 -14.15
CA HIS A 197 -10.83 -13.24 -12.90
C HIS A 197 -11.03 -11.74 -12.68
N LEU A 198 -10.00 -10.91 -12.87
CA LEU A 198 -10.14 -9.46 -12.70
C LEU A 198 -11.17 -8.88 -13.67
N LEU A 199 -11.23 -9.38 -14.90
CA LEU A 199 -12.20 -8.93 -15.92
C LEU A 199 -13.65 -9.26 -15.58
N THR A 200 -13.93 -10.26 -14.76
CA THR A 200 -15.29 -10.52 -14.26
C THR A 200 -15.76 -9.46 -13.25
N ARG A 201 -14.84 -8.75 -12.62
CA ARG A 201 -15.12 -7.87 -11.46
C ARG A 201 -14.87 -6.40 -11.72
N VAL A 202 -13.93 -6.07 -12.57
CA VAL A 202 -13.52 -4.68 -12.83
C VAL A 202 -13.43 -4.39 -14.34
N SER A 203 -13.45 -3.10 -14.68
CA SER A 203 -13.26 -2.68 -16.08
C SER A 203 -11.88 -3.07 -16.62
N ALA A 204 -11.76 -3.25 -17.94
CA ALA A 204 -10.53 -3.58 -18.63
C ALA A 204 -9.36 -2.64 -18.23
N ASN A 205 -9.59 -1.34 -18.14
CA ASN A 205 -8.57 -0.37 -17.71
C ASN A 205 -8.16 -0.53 -16.23
N SER A 206 -9.09 -0.93 -15.37
CA SER A 206 -8.78 -1.23 -13.97
C SER A 206 -7.96 -2.51 -13.87
N ALA A 207 -8.31 -3.55 -14.64
CA ALA A 207 -7.54 -4.78 -14.72
C ALA A 207 -6.10 -4.53 -15.20
N VAL A 208 -5.91 -3.69 -16.26
CA VAL A 208 -4.56 -3.24 -16.72
C VAL A 208 -3.75 -2.64 -15.57
N ARG A 209 -4.36 -1.77 -14.76
CA ARG A 209 -3.65 -1.12 -13.64
C ARG A 209 -3.29 -2.12 -12.55
N MET A 210 -4.20 -3.05 -12.21
CA MET A 210 -3.96 -4.06 -11.19
C MET A 210 -2.87 -5.04 -11.62
N LEU A 211 -2.93 -5.55 -12.85
CA LEU A 211 -1.89 -6.42 -13.42
C LEU A 211 -0.55 -5.67 -13.60
N GLY A 212 -0.60 -4.36 -13.83
CA GLY A 212 0.57 -3.51 -13.85
C GLY A 212 1.31 -3.47 -12.50
N VAL A 213 0.58 -3.52 -11.38
CA VAL A 213 1.19 -3.64 -10.03
C VAL A 213 1.93 -4.98 -9.90
N VAL A 214 1.28 -6.10 -10.27
CA VAL A 214 1.92 -7.44 -10.22
C VAL A 214 3.18 -7.47 -11.07
N ARG A 215 3.06 -7.01 -12.32
CA ARG A 215 4.21 -6.96 -13.23
C ARG A 215 5.38 -6.16 -12.68
N THR A 216 5.08 -5.00 -12.09
CA THR A 216 6.13 -4.14 -11.51
C THR A 216 6.75 -4.78 -10.27
N ALA A 217 5.95 -5.42 -9.42
CA ALA A 217 6.43 -6.12 -8.24
C ALA A 217 7.36 -7.30 -8.61
N ILE A 218 6.97 -8.09 -9.61
CA ILE A 218 7.79 -9.21 -10.08
C ILE A 218 9.07 -8.71 -10.76
N ASN A 219 9.02 -7.64 -11.57
CA ASN A 219 10.23 -7.08 -12.16
C ASN A 219 11.20 -6.57 -11.09
N HIS A 220 10.68 -5.94 -10.04
CA HIS A 220 11.50 -5.53 -8.89
C HIS A 220 12.18 -6.75 -8.25
N ALA A 221 11.42 -7.80 -7.92
CA ALA A 221 11.96 -9.00 -7.32
C ALA A 221 13.01 -9.71 -8.21
N ILE A 222 12.79 -9.74 -9.53
CA ILE A 222 13.75 -10.31 -10.49
C ILE A 222 15.11 -9.59 -10.40
N VAL A 223 15.09 -8.26 -10.27
CA VAL A 223 16.31 -7.45 -10.16
C VAL A 223 16.95 -7.61 -8.78
N GLU A 224 16.19 -7.41 -7.71
CA GLU A 224 16.71 -7.44 -6.33
C GLU A 224 17.27 -8.81 -5.93
N HIS A 225 16.64 -9.89 -6.37
CA HIS A 225 17.08 -11.26 -6.06
C HIS A 225 17.90 -11.89 -7.19
N SER A 226 18.29 -11.12 -8.22
CA SER A 226 19.10 -11.59 -9.37
C SER A 226 18.54 -12.87 -10.02
N LEU A 227 17.20 -12.95 -10.16
CA LEU A 227 16.52 -14.13 -10.69
C LEU A 227 16.65 -14.19 -12.23
N ASN A 228 17.03 -15.34 -12.76
CA ASN A 228 17.07 -15.59 -14.21
C ASN A 228 15.78 -16.23 -14.70
N ILE A 229 14.66 -15.51 -14.55
CA ILE A 229 13.32 -15.98 -14.97
C ILE A 229 12.60 -14.91 -15.77
N PRO A 230 11.72 -15.26 -16.73
CA PRO A 230 10.88 -14.30 -17.40
C PRO A 230 9.72 -13.85 -16.50
N ASN A 231 9.33 -12.59 -16.60
CA ASN A 231 8.10 -12.13 -15.95
C ASN A 231 6.87 -12.57 -16.77
N VAL A 232 6.17 -13.56 -16.30
CA VAL A 232 4.98 -14.13 -16.97
C VAL A 232 3.79 -13.18 -17.05
N PHE A 233 3.78 -12.08 -16.29
CA PHE A 233 2.76 -11.02 -16.35
C PHE A 233 3.07 -9.93 -17.39
N THR A 234 4.16 -10.05 -18.12
CA THR A 234 4.50 -9.11 -19.20
C THR A 234 3.60 -9.35 -20.42
N ASN A 235 3.23 -8.27 -21.11
CA ASN A 235 2.47 -8.34 -22.38
C ASN A 235 1.16 -9.15 -22.30
N LEU A 236 0.45 -9.11 -21.17
CA LEU A 236 -0.91 -9.65 -21.07
C LEU A 236 -1.86 -8.81 -21.90
N ARG A 237 -2.48 -9.45 -22.90
CA ARG A 237 -3.51 -8.79 -23.72
C ARG A 237 -4.82 -8.72 -22.95
N ILE A 238 -5.40 -7.52 -22.89
CA ILE A 238 -6.69 -7.27 -22.23
C ILE A 238 -7.62 -6.66 -23.27
N LYS A 239 -8.64 -7.43 -23.66
CA LYS A 239 -9.65 -6.97 -24.62
C LYS A 239 -10.39 -5.75 -24.05
N GLY A 240 -10.55 -4.69 -24.86
CA GLY A 240 -11.21 -3.44 -24.43
C GLY A 240 -10.33 -2.48 -23.61
N ALA A 241 -9.06 -2.81 -23.37
CA ALA A 241 -8.12 -1.87 -22.75
C ALA A 241 -7.93 -0.63 -23.63
N GLY A 242 -8.04 0.57 -23.03
CA GLY A 242 -7.92 1.84 -23.75
C GLY A 242 -9.22 2.33 -24.42
N ALA A 243 -10.21 1.49 -24.58
CA ALA A 243 -11.49 1.88 -25.22
C ALA A 243 -12.21 3.02 -24.48
N SER A 244 -12.02 3.14 -23.16
CA SER A 244 -12.63 4.22 -22.35
C SER A 244 -12.07 5.63 -22.66
N LYS A 245 -11.07 5.77 -23.54
CA LYS A 245 -10.68 7.09 -24.03
C LYS A 245 -11.83 7.77 -24.79
N LEU A 246 -12.65 6.99 -25.49
CA LEU A 246 -13.83 7.44 -26.22
C LEU A 246 -15.02 7.77 -25.29
N ASP A 247 -15.00 7.34 -24.04
CA ASP A 247 -16.04 7.62 -23.05
C ASP A 247 -15.89 8.97 -22.33
N ARG A 248 -14.84 9.72 -22.65
CA ARG A 248 -14.55 11.02 -22.04
C ARG A 248 -15.21 12.12 -22.87
N LEU A 249 -16.49 12.31 -22.65
CA LEU A 249 -17.29 13.31 -23.38
C LEU A 249 -17.15 14.70 -22.73
N PRO A 250 -16.99 15.77 -23.53
CA PRO A 250 -17.15 17.14 -23.07
C PRO A 250 -18.63 17.43 -22.78
N LEU A 251 -18.90 18.40 -21.91
CA LEU A 251 -20.24 18.93 -21.70
C LEU A 251 -20.63 19.81 -22.87
N SER A 252 -21.90 19.72 -23.32
CA SER A 252 -22.46 20.59 -24.36
C SER A 252 -22.77 22.00 -23.81
N ASP A 253 -22.98 22.98 -24.70
CA ASP A 253 -23.34 24.33 -24.31
C ASP A 253 -24.66 24.37 -23.54
N THR A 254 -25.67 23.63 -23.98
CA THR A 254 -26.95 23.52 -23.27
C THR A 254 -26.80 22.94 -21.88
N GLN A 255 -25.92 21.92 -21.71
CA GLN A 255 -25.64 21.33 -20.39
C GLN A 255 -24.92 22.32 -19.48
N ILE A 256 -24.03 23.16 -20.01
CA ILE A 256 -23.36 24.22 -19.23
C ILE A 256 -24.40 25.22 -18.71
N VAL A 257 -25.27 25.75 -19.54
CA VAL A 257 -26.33 26.71 -19.16
C VAL A 257 -27.22 26.11 -18.05
N ASN A 258 -27.62 24.86 -18.17
CA ASN A 258 -28.44 24.19 -17.15
C ASN A 258 -27.66 24.02 -15.83
N LEU A 259 -26.35 23.77 -15.87
CA LEU A 259 -25.51 23.67 -14.69
C LEU A 259 -25.29 25.04 -14.03
N GLU A 260 -25.12 26.12 -14.82
CA GLU A 260 -25.03 27.50 -14.31
C GLU A 260 -26.19 27.82 -13.38
N ALA A 261 -27.41 27.53 -13.82
CA ALA A 261 -28.61 27.73 -13.00
C ALA A 261 -28.62 26.91 -11.71
N ALA A 262 -28.05 25.70 -11.74
CA ALA A 262 -27.97 24.83 -10.55
C ALA A 262 -26.90 25.24 -9.53
N TYR A 263 -25.85 25.94 -9.97
CA TYR A 263 -24.75 26.36 -9.09
C TYR A 263 -24.89 27.83 -8.63
N SER A 264 -25.61 28.70 -9.35
CA SER A 264 -25.70 30.15 -9.07
C SER A 264 -26.33 30.50 -7.71
N ASN A 265 -27.10 29.58 -7.11
CA ASN A 265 -27.79 29.81 -5.82
C ASN A 265 -26.88 29.65 -4.60
N ASP A 266 -25.60 29.33 -4.77
CA ASP A 266 -24.62 29.10 -3.68
C ASP A 266 -23.27 29.69 -4.14
N THR A 267 -22.87 30.80 -3.52
CA THR A 267 -21.64 31.55 -3.87
C THR A 267 -20.41 30.66 -3.93
N THR A 268 -20.23 29.78 -2.96
CA THR A 268 -19.08 28.83 -2.95
C THR A 268 -19.14 27.85 -4.13
N ALA A 269 -20.31 27.24 -4.36
CA ALA A 269 -20.46 26.28 -5.43
C ALA A 269 -20.34 26.94 -6.81
N TRP A 270 -20.84 28.16 -6.93
CA TRP A 270 -20.71 28.98 -8.12
C TRP A 270 -19.26 29.29 -8.45
N ALA A 271 -18.50 29.83 -7.50
CA ALA A 271 -17.10 30.14 -7.69
C ALA A 271 -16.28 28.90 -8.09
N LEU A 272 -16.50 27.75 -7.43
CA LEU A 272 -15.87 26.48 -7.79
C LEU A 272 -16.22 26.06 -9.22
N PHE A 273 -17.51 26.14 -9.59
CA PHE A 273 -18.00 25.72 -10.90
C PHE A 273 -17.44 26.60 -12.02
N VAL A 274 -17.54 27.93 -11.89
CA VAL A 274 -17.04 28.88 -12.90
C VAL A 274 -15.55 28.73 -13.12
N CYS A 275 -14.76 28.66 -12.02
CA CYS A 275 -13.32 28.43 -12.11
C CYS A 275 -13.00 27.12 -12.83
N LEU A 276 -13.71 26.03 -12.56
CA LEU A 276 -13.50 24.75 -13.24
C LEU A 276 -13.90 24.80 -14.72
N ARG A 277 -15.02 25.49 -15.03
CA ARG A 277 -15.54 25.67 -16.37
C ARG A 277 -14.56 26.45 -17.26
N ASP A 278 -14.01 27.55 -16.75
CA ASP A 278 -13.26 28.52 -17.53
C ASP A 278 -11.74 28.26 -17.56
N THR A 279 -11.21 27.57 -16.53
CA THR A 279 -9.77 27.23 -16.47
C THR A 279 -9.45 25.80 -16.86
N GLY A 280 -10.42 24.89 -16.79
CA GLY A 280 -10.18 23.47 -16.95
C GLY A 280 -9.23 22.88 -15.90
N CYS A 281 -9.00 23.53 -14.76
CA CYS A 281 -8.21 23.01 -13.65
C CYS A 281 -8.82 21.75 -13.03
N ARG A 282 -8.04 21.02 -12.24
CA ARG A 282 -8.57 19.90 -11.46
C ARG A 282 -9.39 20.41 -10.26
N VAL A 283 -10.43 19.68 -9.89
CA VAL A 283 -11.26 20.04 -8.71
C VAL A 283 -10.39 20.29 -7.47
N SER A 284 -9.42 19.42 -7.18
CA SER A 284 -8.52 19.60 -6.05
C SER A 284 -7.60 20.81 -6.15
N GLU A 285 -7.26 21.27 -7.35
CA GLU A 285 -6.47 22.48 -7.58
C GLU A 285 -7.26 23.71 -7.17
N ILE A 286 -8.51 23.84 -7.61
CA ILE A 286 -9.38 24.98 -7.26
C ILE A 286 -9.82 24.90 -5.79
N ALA A 287 -10.26 23.74 -5.30
CA ALA A 287 -10.70 23.58 -3.90
C ALA A 287 -9.62 23.86 -2.85
N GLY A 288 -8.35 23.73 -3.24
CA GLY A 288 -7.21 23.95 -2.35
C GLY A 288 -6.53 25.31 -2.47
N LEU A 289 -7.12 26.29 -3.12
CA LEU A 289 -6.57 27.65 -3.27
C LEU A 289 -6.55 28.40 -1.93
N ARG A 290 -5.55 29.27 -1.77
CA ARG A 290 -5.56 30.38 -0.80
C ARG A 290 -6.12 31.62 -1.43
N VAL A 291 -6.48 32.60 -0.62
CA VAL A 291 -6.94 33.91 -1.12
C VAL A 291 -5.87 34.55 -2.00
N LYS A 292 -4.61 34.59 -1.58
CA LYS A 292 -3.49 35.15 -2.35
C LYS A 292 -3.13 34.43 -3.64
N ASP A 293 -3.62 33.19 -3.81
CA ASP A 293 -3.42 32.44 -5.06
C ASP A 293 -4.35 32.94 -6.17
N CYS A 294 -5.29 33.85 -5.86
CA CYS A 294 -6.17 34.53 -6.78
C CYS A 294 -5.67 35.95 -7.02
N ASP A 295 -4.86 36.14 -8.06
CA ASP A 295 -4.34 37.47 -8.46
C ASP A 295 -5.34 38.11 -9.44
N THR A 296 -6.30 38.86 -8.90
CA THR A 296 -7.35 39.51 -9.69
C THR A 296 -6.82 40.67 -10.54
N ASP A 297 -5.75 41.34 -10.08
CA ASP A 297 -5.10 42.43 -10.84
C ASP A 297 -4.40 41.90 -12.10
N LYS A 298 -3.81 40.70 -12.01
CA LYS A 298 -3.20 39.99 -13.14
C LYS A 298 -4.16 39.03 -13.84
N GLU A 299 -5.42 39.00 -13.44
CA GLU A 299 -6.44 38.14 -13.98
C GLU A 299 -6.04 36.67 -14.07
N CYS A 300 -5.38 36.13 -13.03
CA CYS A 300 -4.88 34.75 -13.02
C CYS A 300 -4.97 34.04 -11.68
N LEU A 301 -5.05 32.70 -11.74
CA LEU A 301 -4.86 31.81 -10.61
C LEU A 301 -3.43 31.29 -10.56
N ILE A 302 -2.83 31.29 -9.38
CA ILE A 302 -1.52 30.68 -9.11
C ILE A 302 -1.75 29.29 -8.51
N ILE A 303 -1.56 28.25 -9.31
CA ILE A 303 -1.63 26.87 -8.82
C ILE A 303 -0.29 26.51 -8.20
N SER A 304 -0.23 26.43 -6.88
CA SER A 304 0.97 26.10 -6.08
C SER A 304 0.64 25.11 -4.96
N PRO A 305 1.59 24.40 -4.36
CA PRO A 305 1.36 23.59 -3.16
C PRO A 305 0.81 24.43 -2.01
N THR A 306 -0.08 23.84 -1.20
CA THR A 306 -0.59 24.45 0.04
C THR A 306 -0.47 23.46 1.20
N PRO A 307 -0.58 23.87 2.47
CA PRO A 307 -0.47 22.95 3.60
C PRO A 307 -1.45 21.78 3.58
N TRP A 308 -2.59 21.94 2.91
CA TRP A 308 -3.66 20.94 2.81
C TRP A 308 -3.76 20.28 1.42
N ARG A 309 -2.93 20.68 0.45
CA ARG A 309 -2.94 20.14 -0.90
C ARG A 309 -1.55 20.04 -1.52
N THR A 310 -1.16 18.84 -1.89
CA THR A 310 0.02 18.58 -2.73
C THR A 310 -0.34 18.64 -4.21
N LEU A 311 0.61 18.96 -5.08
CA LEU A 311 0.45 18.85 -6.52
C LEU A 311 0.82 17.43 -7.00
N LYS A 312 0.18 16.97 -8.07
CA LYS A 312 0.43 15.64 -8.63
C LYS A 312 1.84 15.48 -9.18
N THR A 313 2.42 16.55 -9.72
CA THR A 313 3.78 16.63 -10.26
C THR A 313 4.33 18.04 -10.02
N ASN A 314 5.65 18.20 -9.96
CA ASN A 314 6.29 19.52 -9.81
C ASN A 314 5.89 20.48 -10.94
N ASN A 315 5.74 19.96 -12.16
CA ASN A 315 5.31 20.76 -13.33
C ASN A 315 3.82 21.17 -13.29
N SER A 316 3.08 20.82 -12.24
CA SER A 316 1.69 21.27 -12.08
C SER A 316 1.59 22.69 -11.52
N GLN A 317 2.69 23.27 -11.01
CA GLN A 317 2.72 24.67 -10.59
C GLN A 317 2.70 25.57 -11.82
N ARG A 318 1.74 26.50 -11.84
CA ARG A 318 1.50 27.38 -13.01
C ARG A 318 0.56 28.52 -12.68
N ALA A 319 0.63 29.60 -13.47
CA ALA A 319 -0.42 30.60 -13.56
C ALA A 319 -1.47 30.16 -14.62
N VAL A 320 -2.74 30.41 -14.35
CA VAL A 320 -3.86 30.10 -15.24
C VAL A 320 -4.74 31.33 -15.40
N PRO A 321 -4.98 31.83 -16.62
CA PRO A 321 -5.82 32.99 -16.84
C PRO A 321 -7.26 32.78 -16.34
N LEU A 322 -7.87 33.85 -15.86
CA LEU A 322 -9.24 33.90 -15.38
C LEU A 322 -10.14 34.65 -16.38
N SER A 323 -11.41 34.24 -16.49
CA SER A 323 -12.44 35.02 -17.10
C SER A 323 -12.95 36.12 -16.15
N PRO A 324 -13.55 37.22 -16.65
CA PRO A 324 -14.15 38.25 -15.81
C PRO A 324 -15.21 37.71 -14.84
N GLU A 325 -15.94 36.68 -15.25
CA GLU A 325 -16.95 36.02 -14.41
C GLU A 325 -16.31 35.20 -13.27
N ALA A 326 -15.19 34.53 -13.56
CA ALA A 326 -14.43 33.80 -12.55
C ALA A 326 -13.77 34.77 -11.53
N ILE A 327 -13.26 35.90 -12.00
CA ILE A 327 -12.70 36.97 -11.11
C ILE A 327 -13.79 37.46 -10.16
N LYS A 328 -14.95 37.86 -10.66
CA LYS A 328 -16.07 38.32 -9.82
C LYS A 328 -16.49 37.30 -8.79
N ALA A 329 -16.61 36.03 -9.18
CA ALA A 329 -16.99 34.95 -8.27
C ALA A 329 -15.92 34.68 -7.21
N LEU A 330 -14.63 34.85 -7.54
CA LEU A 330 -13.52 34.70 -6.60
C LEU A 330 -13.43 35.89 -5.62
N GLU A 331 -13.63 37.11 -6.08
CA GLU A 331 -13.71 38.30 -5.23
C GLU A 331 -14.80 38.17 -4.18
N GLU A 332 -15.99 37.72 -4.58
CA GLU A 332 -17.11 37.51 -3.67
C GLU A 332 -16.79 36.50 -2.55
N VAL A 333 -16.14 35.38 -2.87
CA VAL A 333 -15.78 34.37 -1.86
C VAL A 333 -14.53 34.72 -1.06
N SER A 334 -13.69 35.65 -1.52
CA SER A 334 -12.48 36.07 -0.83
C SER A 334 -12.69 37.25 0.11
N GLN A 335 -13.81 37.95 -0.01
CA GLN A 335 -14.10 39.18 0.73
C GLN A 335 -13.91 39.01 2.23
N GLY A 336 -13.10 39.87 2.83
CA GLY A 336 -12.82 39.90 4.28
C GLY A 336 -11.94 38.77 4.81
N LYS A 337 -11.33 37.97 3.93
CA LYS A 337 -10.42 36.89 4.33
C LYS A 337 -8.96 37.32 4.28
N ASP A 338 -8.16 36.71 5.17
CA ASP A 338 -6.70 36.89 5.17
C ASP A 338 -6.09 36.28 3.87
N PRO A 339 -5.06 36.88 3.29
CA PRO A 339 -4.39 36.39 2.08
C PRO A 339 -3.87 34.95 2.18
N GLU A 340 -3.39 34.54 3.35
CA GLU A 340 -2.90 33.16 3.57
C GLU A 340 -4.02 32.16 3.91
N ALA A 341 -5.23 32.65 4.21
CA ALA A 341 -6.34 31.79 4.52
C ALA A 341 -6.77 30.93 3.31
N PRO A 342 -7.32 29.74 3.54
CA PRO A 342 -7.92 28.95 2.48
C PRO A 342 -9.13 29.70 1.89
N LEU A 343 -9.18 29.76 0.55
CA LEU A 343 -10.30 30.36 -0.15
C LEU A 343 -11.62 29.64 0.15
N PHE A 344 -11.55 28.31 0.23
CA PHE A 344 -12.66 27.41 0.56
C PHE A 344 -12.37 26.59 1.83
N PRO A 345 -12.57 27.18 3.04
CA PRO A 345 -12.14 26.59 4.32
C PRO A 345 -12.66 25.18 4.58
N GLN A 346 -13.88 24.84 4.12
CA GLN A 346 -14.49 23.53 4.27
C GLN A 346 -13.73 22.42 3.56
N TYR A 347 -12.87 22.77 2.58
CA TYR A 347 -12.05 21.84 1.80
C TYR A 347 -10.55 21.92 2.12
N ALA A 348 -10.14 22.79 3.04
CA ALA A 348 -8.75 22.94 3.48
C ALA A 348 -8.34 21.85 4.48
N LYS A 349 -8.44 20.59 4.08
CA LYS A 349 -8.17 19.41 4.90
C LYS A 349 -7.76 18.22 4.06
N GLU A 350 -7.28 17.18 4.71
CA GLU A 350 -7.04 15.91 4.04
C GLU A 350 -8.31 15.44 3.32
N ARG A 351 -8.17 15.00 2.07
CA ARG A 351 -9.27 14.63 1.17
C ARG A 351 -10.29 15.75 0.88
N GLY A 352 -9.95 17.00 1.13
CA GLY A 352 -10.81 18.14 0.82
C GLY A 352 -11.22 18.21 -0.65
N GLY A 353 -10.31 17.92 -1.56
CA GLY A 353 -10.60 17.83 -3.01
C GLY A 353 -11.62 16.72 -3.35
N ASP A 354 -11.57 15.57 -2.68
CA ASP A 354 -12.57 14.49 -2.85
C ASP A 354 -13.95 14.94 -2.37
N ASN A 355 -14.00 15.60 -1.20
CA ASN A 355 -15.24 16.12 -0.63
C ASN A 355 -15.87 17.20 -1.52
N CYS A 356 -15.04 18.12 -2.05
CA CYS A 356 -15.47 19.11 -3.03
C CYS A 356 -16.04 18.44 -4.30
N SER A 357 -15.30 17.49 -4.85
CA SER A 357 -15.74 16.71 -6.01
C SER A 357 -17.08 16.02 -5.77
N ALA A 358 -17.26 15.40 -4.60
CA ALA A 358 -18.51 14.72 -4.24
C ALA A 358 -19.70 15.71 -4.16
N MET A 359 -19.49 16.89 -3.55
CA MET A 359 -20.50 17.95 -3.50
C MET A 359 -20.89 18.43 -4.89
N LEU A 360 -19.89 18.77 -5.71
CA LEU A 360 -20.13 19.22 -7.08
C LEU A 360 -20.82 18.14 -7.92
N MET A 361 -20.40 16.88 -7.79
CA MET A 361 -21.02 15.75 -8.50
C MET A 361 -22.48 15.52 -8.07
N LYS A 362 -22.80 15.70 -6.78
CA LYS A 362 -24.18 15.57 -6.30
C LYS A 362 -25.09 16.59 -7.01
N ARG A 363 -24.67 17.85 -7.12
CA ARG A 363 -25.42 18.88 -7.87
C ARG A 363 -25.47 18.59 -9.37
N LEU A 364 -24.35 18.20 -9.99
CA LEU A 364 -24.35 17.82 -11.39
C LEU A 364 -25.37 16.72 -11.70
N ARG A 365 -25.50 15.73 -10.82
CA ARG A 365 -26.43 14.59 -10.99
C ARG A 365 -27.91 14.97 -10.90
N THR A 366 -28.27 16.14 -10.36
CA THR A 366 -29.66 16.64 -10.42
C THR A 366 -30.05 17.10 -11.81
N ILE A 367 -29.06 17.46 -12.66
CA ILE A 367 -29.27 17.99 -14.03
C ILE A 367 -28.88 16.95 -15.08
N ILE A 368 -27.75 16.23 -14.86
CA ILE A 368 -27.16 15.33 -15.85
C ILE A 368 -27.17 13.90 -15.31
N THR A 369 -28.00 13.07 -15.94
CA THR A 369 -28.15 11.65 -15.56
C THR A 369 -27.10 10.74 -16.21
N ASP A 370 -26.51 11.15 -17.36
CA ASP A 370 -25.46 10.36 -18.01
C ASP A 370 -24.22 10.22 -17.12
N LYS A 371 -23.95 8.98 -16.70
CA LYS A 371 -22.83 8.64 -15.81
C LYS A 371 -21.45 8.87 -16.42
N LYS A 372 -21.34 8.98 -17.75
CA LYS A 372 -20.08 9.28 -18.46
C LYS A 372 -19.65 10.74 -18.30
N LEU A 373 -20.59 11.63 -18.08
CA LEU A 373 -20.34 13.06 -17.84
C LEU A 373 -20.09 13.32 -16.35
N THR A 374 -19.02 14.02 -16.05
CA THR A 374 -18.57 14.32 -14.68
C THR A 374 -18.03 15.75 -14.59
N MET A 375 -17.68 16.24 -13.40
CA MET A 375 -16.99 17.53 -13.28
C MET A 375 -15.68 17.56 -14.08
N HIS A 376 -15.04 16.42 -14.31
CA HIS A 376 -13.85 16.34 -15.16
C HIS A 376 -14.16 16.60 -16.66
N SER A 377 -15.42 16.46 -17.07
CA SER A 377 -15.88 16.79 -18.43
C SER A 377 -15.76 18.28 -18.75
N LEU A 378 -15.78 19.18 -17.75
CA LEU A 378 -15.46 20.60 -17.92
C LEU A 378 -14.01 20.78 -18.43
N ARG A 379 -13.07 20.02 -17.85
CA ARG A 379 -11.68 20.04 -18.30
C ARG A 379 -11.52 19.47 -19.73
N HIS A 380 -12.29 18.44 -20.10
CA HIS A 380 -12.28 17.95 -21.48
C HIS A 380 -12.81 19.01 -22.46
N ARG A 381 -13.92 19.67 -22.10
CA ARG A 381 -14.46 20.76 -22.86
C ARG A 381 -13.46 21.91 -23.04
N MET A 382 -12.77 22.34 -21.97
CA MET A 382 -11.75 23.41 -22.09
C MET A 382 -10.60 22.98 -23.00
N LYS A 383 -10.12 21.73 -22.88
CA LYS A 383 -9.10 21.21 -23.80
C LYS A 383 -9.55 21.24 -25.27
N ASP A 384 -10.78 20.87 -25.54
CA ASP A 384 -11.32 20.89 -26.91
C ASP A 384 -11.48 22.32 -27.42
N LYS A 385 -11.91 23.27 -26.57
CA LYS A 385 -11.92 24.70 -26.92
C LYS A 385 -10.53 25.20 -27.31
N LEU A 386 -9.50 24.91 -26.48
CA LEU A 386 -8.12 25.33 -26.76
C LEU A 386 -7.57 24.69 -28.04
N ARG A 387 -7.85 23.44 -28.31
CA ARG A 387 -7.46 22.78 -29.57
C ARG A 387 -8.10 23.43 -30.80
N ASN A 388 -9.39 23.77 -30.68
CA ASN A 388 -10.11 24.42 -31.77
C ASN A 388 -9.60 25.84 -32.07
N THR A 389 -8.93 26.49 -31.12
CA THR A 389 -8.27 27.80 -31.33
C THR A 389 -6.79 27.65 -31.73
N GLY A 390 -6.30 26.44 -31.99
CA GLY A 390 -4.94 26.20 -32.46
C GLY A 390 -3.87 26.25 -31.40
N CYS A 391 -4.25 26.22 -30.11
CA CYS A 391 -3.25 26.10 -29.02
C CYS A 391 -2.52 24.76 -29.12
N PRO A 392 -1.16 24.70 -29.03
CA PRO A 392 -0.42 23.46 -28.99
C PRO A 392 -0.75 22.64 -27.74
N GLU A 393 -0.62 21.31 -27.86
CA GLU A 393 -0.94 20.37 -26.75
C GLU A 393 0.04 20.48 -25.57
#